data_ba997d7594274623b1cffa64ef528db9
#
_entry.id   ba997d7594274623b1cffa64ef528db9
#
_cell.length_a   1.000
_cell.length_b   1.000
_cell.length_c   1.000
_cell.angle_alpha   90.00
_cell.angle_beta   90.00
_cell.angle_gamma   90.00
#
_symmetry.space_group_name_H-M   'P 1'
#
loop_
_entity.id
_entity.type
_entity.pdbx_description
1 polymer ?
#
loop_
_entity_poly.entity_id
_entity_poly.type
_entity_poly.pdbx_seq_one_letter_code
_entity_poly.pdbx_strand_id
1 'polypeptide(L)'
;MIVFDVEADNLLDDATMIHCLSYTSDGMNYKTLFDYQDMRDLILSQRGLIGHNIVRYDVPLLEKILGIKITARLFDTLPMSWVLNYNRPKHGLESFGEDFGVPKPKIDDWQNLTREEYAHRCTEDVKINWLLWKDILKRFMFIYKDKKELDKFFRYLEFKMDCAATAEQIGWKLDVGLATKCVADLTQQQSDKVEELMTVMPKRKVTAIKRKPKVCFKKDGSVSSNGERWFNLLDEQKLPRHYDGEVTVVKGWNDPNPNSTEQVKDWLYSLGWEPCTFKFNKNKETGKEKKVPQVRKDGELTESVKLLIDNNPSVAVLEGLTIIQHRLAIFQGFLDCERDGYVKAEIDGLTNTLRFKHKKPLVNLPGVDRPWGKEVRGCLTAPEGYILCGADMTSLEDTCKRHYMKPFDPEYVEEMSQAGFDPHLDLAKHAGAITQDDIDAYNRGEKPELKALRKNYKVVNYSATYGVGSPKLSRETGMSIKQAQALLDAYWQRNWSVKAFVDAQKIRTINEEMWVQNPVSKFWHSLRYEKDVFSTLNQSTGAYCFDKWVAYYRKRRSNIIGQFHDESINLVREGEQNEHSDALNWAIEKLNEDLKLNVDLGIDIQYGQRYSDVH
;
A
#
# COMPACT_ATOMS: atom_id res chain seq x y z
N MET A 1 4.61 3.10 -35.35
CA MET A 1 4.63 2.61 -33.97
C MET A 1 5.13 1.18 -33.96
N ILE A 2 5.93 0.81 -33.01
CA ILE A 2 6.44 -0.55 -32.81
C ILE A 2 6.17 -0.99 -31.37
N VAL A 3 6.02 -2.29 -31.15
CA VAL A 3 6.22 -2.93 -29.85
C VAL A 3 7.66 -3.37 -29.79
N PHE A 4 8.36 -3.04 -28.73
CA PHE A 4 9.78 -3.34 -28.56
C PHE A 4 10.11 -3.74 -27.12
N ASP A 5 11.27 -4.34 -26.97
CA ASP A 5 11.88 -4.70 -25.71
C ASP A 5 13.42 -4.65 -25.85
N VAL A 6 14.17 -4.48 -24.75
CA VAL A 6 15.62 -4.48 -24.74
C VAL A 6 16.18 -5.40 -23.67
N GLU A 7 17.30 -6.06 -23.96
CA GLU A 7 18.08 -6.80 -22.96
C GLU A 7 19.41 -6.09 -22.72
N ALA A 8 19.75 -5.89 -21.46
CA ALA A 8 20.97 -5.21 -21.01
C ALA A 8 21.76 -6.07 -20.01
N ASP A 9 22.97 -5.64 -19.73
CA ASP A 9 23.89 -6.31 -18.81
C ASP A 9 23.49 -6.15 -17.34
N ASN A 10 22.69 -5.12 -17.00
CA ASN A 10 22.28 -4.86 -15.62
C ASN A 10 21.00 -4.03 -15.55
N LEU A 11 20.54 -3.74 -14.31
CA LEU A 11 19.48 -2.76 -14.06
C LEU A 11 19.94 -1.35 -14.42
N LEU A 12 19.01 -0.42 -14.63
CA LEU A 12 19.21 0.92 -15.18
C LEU A 12 20.43 1.68 -14.59
N ASP A 13 20.60 1.64 -13.26
CA ASP A 13 21.68 2.38 -12.59
C ASP A 13 23.06 1.84 -12.99
N ASP A 14 23.21 0.52 -12.99
CA ASP A 14 24.47 -0.21 -13.21
C ASP A 14 24.65 -0.64 -14.67
N ALA A 15 23.65 -0.46 -15.54
CA ALA A 15 23.72 -0.86 -16.93
C ALA A 15 24.80 -0.07 -17.69
N THR A 16 25.65 -0.81 -18.40
CA THR A 16 26.76 -0.28 -19.21
C THR A 16 26.60 -0.57 -20.69
N MET A 17 25.82 -1.61 -21.05
CA MET A 17 25.58 -1.96 -22.44
C MET A 17 24.21 -2.60 -22.67
N ILE A 18 23.76 -2.51 -23.92
CA ILE A 18 22.56 -3.20 -24.43
C ILE A 18 23.03 -4.38 -25.27
N HIS A 19 22.56 -5.58 -24.94
CA HIS A 19 22.85 -6.80 -25.70
C HIS A 19 22.09 -6.86 -27.01
N CYS A 20 20.80 -6.54 -26.98
CA CYS A 20 19.95 -6.47 -28.17
C CYS A 20 18.68 -5.66 -27.93
N LEU A 21 18.05 -5.26 -29.04
CA LEU A 21 16.71 -4.69 -29.10
C LEU A 21 15.87 -5.49 -30.08
N SER A 22 14.76 -6.06 -29.61
CA SER A 22 13.80 -6.74 -30.48
C SER A 22 12.54 -5.90 -30.67
N TYR A 23 11.90 -6.01 -31.84
CA TYR A 23 10.69 -5.26 -32.15
C TYR A 23 9.81 -5.91 -33.18
N THR A 24 8.53 -5.49 -33.21
CA THR A 24 7.57 -5.78 -34.28
C THR A 24 6.67 -4.57 -34.54
N SER A 25 6.23 -4.42 -35.79
CA SER A 25 5.21 -3.42 -36.17
C SER A 25 3.85 -4.03 -36.51
N ASP A 26 3.78 -5.34 -36.71
CA ASP A 26 2.61 -6.05 -37.22
C ASP A 26 2.25 -7.31 -36.41
N GLY A 27 3.11 -7.75 -35.49
CA GLY A 27 2.94 -8.95 -34.66
C GLY A 27 3.14 -10.26 -35.43
N MET A 28 3.67 -10.21 -36.65
CA MET A 28 3.99 -11.37 -37.50
C MET A 28 5.49 -11.42 -37.77
N ASN A 29 6.09 -10.28 -38.07
CA ASN A 29 7.51 -10.15 -38.38
C ASN A 29 8.24 -9.56 -37.18
N TYR A 30 9.11 -10.36 -36.55
CA TYR A 30 9.94 -9.97 -35.42
C TYR A 30 11.38 -9.78 -35.91
N LYS A 31 12.00 -8.70 -35.48
CA LYS A 31 13.39 -8.36 -35.82
C LYS A 31 14.17 -8.04 -34.57
N THR A 32 15.44 -8.43 -34.56
CA THR A 32 16.37 -8.11 -33.46
C THR A 32 17.56 -7.34 -34.02
N LEU A 33 17.88 -6.23 -33.36
CA LEU A 33 19.02 -5.38 -33.65
C LEU A 33 20.08 -5.57 -32.58
N PHE A 34 21.34 -5.46 -33.00
CA PHE A 34 22.49 -5.57 -32.13
C PHE A 34 23.44 -4.38 -32.29
N ASP A 35 23.39 -3.72 -33.45
CA ASP A 35 24.16 -2.52 -33.73
C ASP A 35 23.47 -1.29 -33.12
N TYR A 36 24.25 -0.46 -32.43
CA TYR A 36 23.71 0.71 -31.73
C TYR A 36 23.25 1.83 -32.68
N GLN A 37 23.84 1.90 -33.87
CA GLN A 37 23.38 2.89 -34.85
C GLN A 37 22.01 2.48 -35.43
N ASP A 38 21.85 1.20 -35.74
CA ASP A 38 20.54 0.66 -36.18
C ASP A 38 19.46 0.86 -35.12
N MET A 39 19.80 0.67 -33.83
CA MET A 39 18.88 0.93 -32.71
C MET A 39 18.49 2.42 -32.64
N ARG A 40 19.47 3.34 -32.72
CA ARG A 40 19.21 4.80 -32.74
C ARG A 40 18.27 5.19 -33.89
N ASP A 41 18.58 4.75 -35.10
CA ASP A 41 17.81 5.08 -36.30
C ASP A 41 16.40 4.55 -36.21
N LEU A 42 16.22 3.31 -35.73
CA LEU A 42 14.89 2.75 -35.51
C LEU A 42 14.10 3.57 -34.49
N ILE A 43 14.64 3.78 -33.29
CA ILE A 43 13.93 4.43 -32.19
C ILE A 43 13.57 5.88 -32.53
N LEU A 44 14.52 6.65 -33.08
CA LEU A 44 14.31 8.04 -33.43
C LEU A 44 13.34 8.23 -34.61
N SER A 45 13.19 7.23 -35.47
CA SER A 45 12.21 7.24 -36.57
C SER A 45 10.76 7.04 -36.13
N GLN A 46 10.53 6.57 -34.88
CA GLN A 46 9.19 6.24 -34.40
C GLN A 46 8.45 7.47 -33.86
N ARG A 47 7.14 7.56 -34.15
CA ARG A 47 6.22 8.52 -33.53
C ARG A 47 5.59 8.00 -32.24
N GLY A 48 5.66 6.71 -31.99
CA GLY A 48 5.13 6.06 -30.81
C GLY A 48 5.81 4.73 -30.56
N LEU A 49 6.07 4.45 -29.31
CA LEU A 49 6.74 3.26 -28.79
C LEU A 49 5.81 2.57 -27.80
N ILE A 50 5.69 1.26 -27.92
CA ILE A 50 4.91 0.41 -27.04
C ILE A 50 5.86 -0.57 -26.38
N GLY A 51 5.79 -0.71 -25.07
CA GLY A 51 6.59 -1.66 -24.32
C GLY A 51 6.03 -1.90 -22.91
N HIS A 52 6.71 -2.69 -22.11
CA HIS A 52 6.27 -3.08 -20.78
C HIS A 52 7.23 -2.52 -19.73
N ASN A 53 6.81 -1.56 -18.92
CA ASN A 53 7.64 -0.78 -18.00
C ASN A 53 8.64 0.16 -18.70
N ILE A 54 8.36 0.53 -19.94
CA ILE A 54 9.33 1.27 -20.78
C ILE A 54 9.64 2.67 -20.27
N VAL A 55 8.68 3.34 -19.61
CA VAL A 55 8.89 4.71 -19.12
C VAL A 55 9.91 4.74 -17.99
N ARG A 56 9.97 3.69 -17.17
CA ARG A 56 10.85 3.62 -16.00
C ARG A 56 12.15 2.85 -16.26
N TYR A 57 12.22 2.05 -17.33
CA TYR A 57 13.40 1.23 -17.61
C TYR A 57 13.92 1.39 -19.04
N ASP A 58 13.23 0.89 -20.07
CA ASP A 58 13.78 0.77 -21.43
C ASP A 58 14.12 2.13 -22.05
N VAL A 59 13.24 3.12 -21.91
CA VAL A 59 13.48 4.47 -22.47
C VAL A 59 14.66 5.15 -21.78
N PRO A 60 14.74 5.24 -20.44
CA PRO A 60 15.92 5.77 -19.76
C PRO A 60 17.21 5.00 -20.09
N LEU A 61 17.14 3.67 -20.23
CA LEU A 61 18.27 2.84 -20.62
C LEU A 61 18.79 3.18 -22.02
N LEU A 62 17.88 3.26 -23.00
CA LEU A 62 18.23 3.65 -24.38
C LEU A 62 18.80 5.07 -24.43
N GLU A 63 18.22 6.02 -23.71
CA GLU A 63 18.75 7.38 -23.63
C GLU A 63 20.14 7.42 -23.02
N LYS A 64 20.39 6.66 -21.93
CA LYS A 64 21.68 6.56 -21.25
C LYS A 64 22.76 5.94 -22.15
N ILE A 65 22.47 4.77 -22.72
CA ILE A 65 23.51 3.99 -23.43
C ILE A 65 23.72 4.48 -24.88
N LEU A 66 22.64 4.86 -25.57
CA LEU A 66 22.75 5.31 -26.95
C LEU A 66 23.05 6.83 -27.06
N GLY A 67 22.96 7.60 -25.97
CA GLY A 67 23.19 9.03 -25.98
C GLY A 67 22.18 9.81 -26.82
N ILE A 68 20.90 9.37 -26.82
CA ILE A 68 19.81 9.99 -27.57
C ILE A 68 18.77 10.57 -26.61
N LYS A 69 17.88 11.43 -27.16
CA LYS A 69 16.66 11.87 -26.46
C LYS A 69 15.43 11.36 -27.20
N ILE A 70 14.59 10.58 -26.54
CA ILE A 70 13.40 9.97 -27.10
C ILE A 70 12.23 10.94 -26.93
N THR A 71 11.63 11.38 -28.05
CA THR A 71 10.48 12.29 -28.08
C THR A 71 9.21 11.60 -28.58
N ALA A 72 9.31 10.32 -28.92
CA ALA A 72 8.18 9.50 -29.33
C ALA A 72 7.19 9.38 -28.17
N ARG A 73 5.90 9.27 -28.51
CA ARG A 73 4.87 8.99 -27.52
C ARG A 73 5.02 7.57 -26.96
N LEU A 74 4.91 7.43 -25.63
CA LEU A 74 5.12 6.16 -24.95
C LEU A 74 3.78 5.52 -24.55
N PHE A 75 3.65 4.24 -24.82
CA PHE A 75 2.52 3.42 -24.41
C PHE A 75 3.04 2.28 -23.54
N ASP A 76 2.94 2.45 -22.24
CA ASP A 76 3.45 1.50 -21.26
C ASP A 76 2.36 0.52 -20.83
N THR A 77 2.50 -0.75 -21.21
CA THR A 77 1.49 -1.78 -20.95
C THR A 77 1.45 -2.20 -19.48
N LEU A 78 2.50 -1.94 -18.68
CA LEU A 78 2.51 -2.26 -17.25
C LEU A 78 1.48 -1.44 -16.45
N PRO A 79 1.50 -0.09 -16.42
CA PRO A 79 0.48 0.70 -15.72
C PRO A 79 -0.93 0.50 -16.32
N MET A 80 -1.05 0.27 -17.62
CA MET A 80 -2.33 -0.07 -18.24
C MET A 80 -2.89 -1.39 -17.69
N SER A 81 -2.03 -2.38 -17.48
CA SER A 81 -2.44 -3.66 -16.89
C SER A 81 -2.84 -3.53 -15.41
N TRP A 82 -2.19 -2.64 -14.64
CA TRP A 82 -2.60 -2.35 -13.26
C TRP A 82 -4.02 -1.81 -13.17
N VAL A 83 -4.41 -0.97 -14.12
CA VAL A 83 -5.76 -0.39 -14.17
C VAL A 83 -6.80 -1.44 -14.55
N LEU A 84 -6.54 -2.23 -15.60
CA LEU A 84 -7.48 -3.22 -16.12
C LEU A 84 -7.58 -4.49 -15.27
N ASN A 85 -6.50 -4.87 -14.59
CA ASN A 85 -6.39 -6.16 -13.89
C ASN A 85 -6.08 -5.95 -12.39
N TYR A 86 -6.80 -5.06 -11.72
CA TYR A 86 -6.55 -4.65 -10.33
C TYR A 86 -6.55 -5.80 -9.32
N ASN A 87 -7.15 -6.94 -9.63
CA ASN A 87 -7.17 -8.15 -8.81
C ASN A 87 -6.02 -9.13 -9.15
N ARG A 88 -5.25 -8.87 -10.21
CA ARG A 88 -4.16 -9.74 -10.63
C ARG A 88 -2.96 -9.56 -9.69
N PRO A 89 -2.35 -10.65 -9.17
CA PRO A 89 -1.22 -10.54 -8.25
C PRO A 89 0.13 -10.27 -8.93
N LYS A 90 0.27 -10.66 -10.22
CA LYS A 90 1.51 -10.51 -10.99
C LYS A 90 1.21 -9.85 -12.33
N HIS A 91 1.94 -8.79 -12.66
CA HIS A 91 1.78 -8.00 -13.89
C HIS A 91 2.99 -8.08 -14.84
N GLY A 92 4.02 -8.87 -14.53
CA GLY A 92 5.17 -9.08 -15.41
C GLY A 92 4.81 -9.92 -16.66
N LEU A 93 5.57 -9.75 -17.74
CA LEU A 93 5.35 -10.43 -19.02
C LEU A 93 5.35 -11.96 -18.88
N GLU A 94 6.16 -12.55 -17.99
CA GLU A 94 6.14 -13.98 -17.71
C GLU A 94 4.72 -14.49 -17.39
N SER A 95 4.02 -13.79 -16.50
CA SER A 95 2.66 -14.17 -16.09
C SER A 95 1.63 -14.00 -17.21
N PHE A 96 1.81 -13.04 -18.11
CA PHE A 96 0.97 -12.88 -19.29
C PHE A 96 1.33 -13.89 -20.39
N GLY A 97 2.61 -14.28 -20.48
CA GLY A 97 3.05 -15.35 -21.38
C GLY A 97 2.34 -16.68 -21.06
N GLU A 98 2.19 -17.01 -19.78
CA GLU A 98 1.40 -18.17 -19.34
C GLU A 98 -0.06 -18.09 -19.84
N ASP A 99 -0.70 -16.91 -19.72
CA ASP A 99 -2.09 -16.72 -20.17
C ASP A 99 -2.24 -16.85 -21.70
N PHE A 100 -1.25 -16.40 -22.47
CA PHE A 100 -1.29 -16.41 -23.94
C PHE A 100 -0.69 -17.68 -24.54
N GLY A 101 -0.16 -18.60 -23.75
CA GLY A 101 0.50 -19.81 -24.22
C GLY A 101 1.85 -19.54 -24.90
N VAL A 102 2.50 -18.43 -24.57
CA VAL A 102 3.84 -18.05 -25.04
C VAL A 102 4.78 -18.08 -23.82
N PRO A 103 5.43 -19.21 -23.54
CA PRO A 103 6.27 -19.32 -22.36
C PRO A 103 7.53 -18.46 -22.48
N LYS A 104 7.80 -17.66 -21.45
CA LYS A 104 9.03 -16.89 -21.38
C LYS A 104 10.21 -17.83 -21.11
N PRO A 105 11.31 -17.78 -21.88
CA PRO A 105 12.49 -18.59 -21.62
C PRO A 105 13.04 -18.35 -20.21
N LYS A 106 13.28 -19.43 -19.47
CA LYS A 106 13.94 -19.36 -18.17
C LYS A 106 15.44 -19.22 -18.38
N ILE A 107 16.04 -18.33 -17.62
CA ILE A 107 17.47 -18.08 -17.65
C ILE A 107 18.01 -18.33 -16.23
N ASP A 108 18.94 -19.29 -16.13
CA ASP A 108 19.58 -19.64 -14.86
C ASP A 108 20.89 -18.85 -14.68
N ASP A 109 21.56 -18.47 -15.76
CA ASP A 109 22.82 -17.72 -15.75
C ASP A 109 22.77 -16.54 -16.74
N TRP A 110 22.56 -15.35 -16.21
CA TRP A 110 22.48 -14.11 -16.98
C TRP A 110 23.83 -13.59 -17.51
N GLN A 111 24.94 -14.05 -16.93
CA GLN A 111 26.26 -13.54 -17.29
C GLN A 111 26.87 -14.25 -18.51
N ASN A 112 26.39 -15.45 -18.83
CA ASN A 112 26.98 -16.32 -19.86
C ASN A 112 26.03 -16.66 -21.01
N LEU A 113 25.02 -15.79 -21.29
CA LEU A 113 24.12 -15.98 -22.43
C LEU A 113 24.82 -15.68 -23.75
N THR A 114 24.52 -16.49 -24.76
CA THR A 114 24.89 -16.21 -26.14
C THR A 114 24.04 -15.08 -26.73
N ARG A 115 24.51 -14.50 -27.82
CA ARG A 115 23.79 -13.45 -28.57
C ARG A 115 22.42 -13.95 -29.05
N GLU A 116 22.32 -15.19 -29.44
CA GLU A 116 21.10 -15.86 -29.90
C GLU A 116 20.11 -16.07 -28.75
N GLU A 117 20.59 -16.39 -27.56
CA GLU A 117 19.75 -16.56 -26.36
C GLU A 117 19.15 -15.22 -25.89
N TYR A 118 19.93 -14.13 -25.87
CA TYR A 118 19.41 -12.79 -25.62
C TYR A 118 18.34 -12.40 -26.67
N ALA A 119 18.63 -12.62 -27.97
CA ALA A 119 17.69 -12.31 -29.05
C ALA A 119 16.39 -13.12 -28.95
N HIS A 120 16.51 -14.41 -28.62
CA HIS A 120 15.34 -15.27 -28.46
C HIS A 120 14.46 -14.78 -27.31
N ARG A 121 15.04 -14.50 -26.14
CA ARG A 121 14.32 -14.02 -24.97
C ARG A 121 13.64 -12.68 -25.22
N CYS A 122 14.37 -11.69 -25.73
CA CYS A 122 13.85 -10.38 -26.08
C CYS A 122 12.70 -10.46 -27.10
N THR A 123 12.83 -11.37 -28.09
CA THR A 123 11.76 -11.61 -29.08
C THR A 123 10.52 -12.22 -28.44
N GLU A 124 10.65 -13.16 -27.51
CA GLU A 124 9.50 -13.73 -26.81
C GLU A 124 8.79 -12.67 -25.94
N ASP A 125 9.55 -11.77 -25.28
CA ASP A 125 8.96 -10.66 -24.53
C ASP A 125 8.19 -9.70 -25.46
N VAL A 126 8.70 -9.39 -26.64
CA VAL A 126 7.98 -8.60 -27.67
C VAL A 126 6.70 -9.32 -28.14
N LYS A 127 6.71 -10.65 -28.32
CA LYS A 127 5.51 -11.43 -28.71
C LYS A 127 4.44 -11.37 -27.63
N ILE A 128 4.82 -11.61 -26.38
CA ILE A 128 3.90 -11.56 -25.25
C ILE A 128 3.32 -10.14 -25.12
N ASN A 129 4.16 -9.11 -25.22
CA ASN A 129 3.72 -7.72 -25.08
C ASN A 129 2.83 -7.26 -26.27
N TRP A 130 3.06 -7.76 -27.47
CA TRP A 130 2.16 -7.51 -28.59
C TRP A 130 0.76 -8.05 -28.33
N LEU A 131 0.64 -9.27 -27.84
CA LEU A 131 -0.65 -9.87 -27.48
C LEU A 131 -1.32 -9.10 -26.34
N LEU A 132 -0.55 -8.75 -25.32
CA LEU A 132 -1.01 -7.94 -24.18
C LEU A 132 -1.52 -6.57 -24.64
N TRP A 133 -0.77 -5.87 -25.49
CA TRP A 133 -1.18 -4.58 -26.04
C TRP A 133 -2.51 -4.66 -26.79
N LYS A 134 -2.69 -5.68 -27.62
CA LYS A 134 -3.96 -5.89 -28.34
C LYS A 134 -5.14 -6.14 -27.42
N ASP A 135 -4.96 -6.95 -26.39
CA ASP A 135 -5.99 -7.20 -25.36
C ASP A 135 -6.33 -5.92 -24.59
N ILE A 136 -5.31 -5.23 -24.07
CA ILE A 136 -5.43 -3.96 -23.35
C ILE A 136 -6.19 -2.93 -24.18
N LEU A 137 -5.76 -2.70 -25.42
CA LEU A 137 -6.39 -1.70 -26.29
C LEU A 137 -7.86 -2.05 -26.57
N LYS A 138 -8.16 -3.31 -26.84
CA LYS A 138 -9.53 -3.78 -27.06
C LYS A 138 -10.40 -3.51 -25.83
N ARG A 139 -9.94 -3.87 -24.64
CA ARG A 139 -10.68 -3.67 -23.38
C ARG A 139 -10.91 -2.19 -23.09
N PHE A 140 -9.90 -1.34 -23.21
CA PHE A 140 -10.05 0.10 -23.04
C PHE A 140 -11.03 0.74 -24.03
N MET A 141 -11.04 0.30 -25.28
CA MET A 141 -12.01 0.79 -26.28
C MET A 141 -13.46 0.41 -25.92
N PHE A 142 -13.70 -0.70 -25.24
CA PHE A 142 -15.03 -1.02 -24.70
C PHE A 142 -15.41 -0.12 -23.52
N ILE A 143 -14.44 0.24 -22.66
CA ILE A 143 -14.66 1.08 -21.50
C ILE A 143 -14.89 2.54 -21.93
N TYR A 144 -14.00 3.10 -22.73
CA TYR A 144 -13.99 4.53 -23.04
C TYR A 144 -14.91 4.94 -24.22
N LYS A 145 -15.23 4.11 -25.15
CA LYS A 145 -16.01 4.44 -26.36
C LYS A 145 -15.53 5.66 -27.18
N ASP A 146 -15.06 6.73 -26.51
CA ASP A 146 -14.46 7.93 -27.13
C ASP A 146 -12.92 7.79 -27.15
N LYS A 147 -12.37 7.80 -28.38
CA LYS A 147 -10.92 7.69 -28.60
C LYS A 147 -10.14 8.89 -28.04
N LYS A 148 -10.74 10.10 -27.98
CA LYS A 148 -10.07 11.29 -27.45
C LYS A 148 -9.95 11.21 -25.92
N GLU A 149 -11.00 10.72 -25.24
CA GLU A 149 -10.93 10.47 -23.79
C GLU A 149 -9.91 9.37 -23.46
N LEU A 150 -9.88 8.31 -24.26
CA LEU A 150 -8.88 7.25 -24.09
C LEU A 150 -7.45 7.77 -24.32
N ASP A 151 -7.26 8.61 -25.34
CA ASP A 151 -5.95 9.25 -25.59
C ASP A 151 -5.50 10.11 -24.43
N LYS A 152 -6.40 10.91 -23.83
CA LYS A 152 -6.10 11.70 -22.62
C LYS A 152 -5.70 10.80 -21.45
N PHE A 153 -6.38 9.68 -21.29
CA PHE A 153 -6.07 8.74 -20.23
C PHE A 153 -4.68 8.09 -20.40
N PHE A 154 -4.33 7.70 -21.62
CA PHE A 154 -2.99 7.15 -21.90
C PHE A 154 -1.88 8.18 -21.67
N ARG A 155 -2.09 9.46 -22.04
CA ARG A 155 -1.15 10.55 -21.71
C ARG A 155 -1.02 10.77 -20.20
N TYR A 156 -2.12 10.62 -19.48
CA TYR A 156 -2.09 10.73 -18.04
C TYR A 156 -1.29 9.58 -17.39
N LEU A 157 -1.44 8.34 -17.87
CA LEU A 157 -0.62 7.22 -17.38
C LEU A 157 0.87 7.39 -17.72
N GLU A 158 1.18 7.84 -18.94
CA GLU A 158 2.55 8.19 -19.35
C GLU A 158 3.15 9.25 -18.41
N PHE A 159 2.43 10.33 -18.15
CA PHE A 159 2.85 11.37 -17.20
C PHE A 159 3.08 10.83 -15.78
N LYS A 160 2.19 9.97 -15.28
CA LYS A 160 2.37 9.37 -13.94
C LYS A 160 3.63 8.51 -13.86
N MET A 161 3.90 7.71 -14.87
CA MET A 161 5.11 6.87 -14.89
C MET A 161 6.37 7.71 -15.03
N ASP A 162 6.32 8.81 -15.77
CA ASP A 162 7.43 9.77 -15.87
C ASP A 162 7.71 10.48 -14.53
N CYS A 163 6.67 10.81 -13.76
CA CYS A 163 6.83 11.30 -12.40
C CYS A 163 7.51 10.27 -11.49
N ALA A 164 7.10 9.01 -11.56
CA ALA A 164 7.72 7.93 -10.78
C ALA A 164 9.18 7.71 -11.20
N ALA A 165 9.46 7.65 -12.51
CA ALA A 165 10.82 7.51 -13.05
C ALA A 165 11.73 8.65 -12.58
N THR A 166 11.24 9.89 -12.62
CA THR A 166 12.01 11.07 -12.14
C THR A 166 12.35 10.96 -10.66
N ALA A 167 11.38 10.60 -9.81
CA ALA A 167 11.59 10.44 -8.38
C ALA A 167 12.58 9.31 -8.05
N GLU A 168 12.48 8.18 -8.78
CA GLU A 168 13.39 7.04 -8.64
C GLU A 168 14.82 7.36 -9.11
N GLN A 169 15.00 8.19 -10.14
CA GLN A 169 16.31 8.60 -10.62
C GLN A 169 17.00 9.58 -9.67
N ILE A 170 16.29 10.54 -9.08
CA ILE A 170 16.87 11.50 -8.13
C ILE A 170 17.17 10.80 -6.80
N GLY A 171 16.22 10.05 -6.25
CA GLY A 171 16.35 9.37 -4.96
C GLY A 171 16.36 10.31 -3.75
N TRP A 172 16.44 9.72 -2.56
CA TRP A 172 16.47 10.38 -1.27
C TRP A 172 17.81 10.14 -0.60
N LYS A 173 18.47 11.19 -0.16
CA LYS A 173 19.71 11.06 0.63
C LYS A 173 19.36 10.39 1.97
N LEU A 174 20.10 9.32 2.29
CA LEU A 174 19.96 8.58 3.54
C LEU A 174 21.08 8.97 4.52
N ASP A 175 20.71 9.29 5.74
CA ASP A 175 21.64 9.37 6.86
C ASP A 175 21.94 7.93 7.37
N VAL A 176 22.88 7.27 6.70
CA VAL A 176 23.30 5.88 6.98
C VAL A 176 23.77 5.74 8.43
N GLY A 177 24.45 6.75 8.96
CA GLY A 177 24.95 6.75 10.34
C GLY A 177 23.81 6.71 11.36
N LEU A 178 22.79 7.56 11.17
CA LEU A 178 21.60 7.57 12.02
C LEU A 178 20.82 6.25 11.90
N ALA A 179 20.62 5.75 10.67
CA ALA A 179 19.90 4.49 10.44
C ALA A 179 20.59 3.32 11.13
N THR A 180 21.91 3.19 10.98
CA THR A 180 22.73 2.14 11.62
C THR A 180 22.66 2.22 13.16
N LYS A 181 22.74 3.43 13.71
CA LYS A 181 22.59 3.65 15.15
C LYS A 181 21.20 3.18 15.63
N CYS A 182 20.14 3.57 14.94
CA CYS A 182 18.78 3.17 15.30
C CYS A 182 18.58 1.64 15.21
N VAL A 183 19.19 0.97 14.22
CA VAL A 183 19.20 -0.50 14.14
C VAL A 183 19.86 -1.10 15.37
N ALA A 184 21.03 -0.62 15.77
CA ALA A 184 21.74 -1.13 16.94
C ALA A 184 20.93 -0.93 18.23
N ASP A 185 20.40 0.28 18.45
CA ASP A 185 19.60 0.62 19.63
C ASP A 185 18.32 -0.23 19.72
N LEU A 186 17.59 -0.39 18.62
CA LEU A 186 16.36 -1.19 18.59
C LEU A 186 16.63 -2.69 18.69
N THR A 187 17.74 -3.18 18.15
CA THR A 187 18.16 -4.58 18.27
C THR A 187 18.44 -4.90 19.74
N GLN A 188 19.15 -4.01 20.45
CA GLN A 188 19.40 -4.18 21.89
C GLN A 188 18.09 -4.17 22.67
N GLN A 189 17.21 -3.19 22.46
CA GLN A 189 15.90 -3.12 23.12
C GLN A 189 15.03 -4.35 22.85
N GLN A 190 15.08 -4.89 21.62
CA GLN A 190 14.38 -6.12 21.28
C GLN A 190 14.95 -7.32 22.04
N SER A 191 16.29 -7.44 22.08
CA SER A 191 16.97 -8.53 22.79
C SER A 191 16.62 -8.50 24.28
N ASP A 192 16.73 -7.35 24.92
CA ASP A 192 16.43 -7.20 26.35
C ASP A 192 14.99 -7.61 26.67
N LYS A 193 14.00 -7.15 25.86
CA LYS A 193 12.60 -7.52 26.04
C LYS A 193 12.36 -9.02 25.77
N VAL A 194 13.01 -9.60 24.79
CA VAL A 194 12.90 -11.03 24.48
C VAL A 194 13.48 -11.86 25.61
N GLU A 195 14.65 -11.51 26.13
CA GLU A 195 15.28 -12.20 27.26
C GLU A 195 14.40 -12.12 28.52
N GLU A 196 13.86 -10.95 28.84
CA GLU A 196 12.94 -10.78 29.95
C GLU A 196 11.69 -11.65 29.79
N LEU A 197 11.07 -11.67 28.60
CA LEU A 197 9.92 -12.54 28.31
C LEU A 197 10.26 -14.02 28.38
N MET A 198 11.46 -14.44 27.96
CA MET A 198 11.89 -15.83 28.06
C MET A 198 12.01 -16.31 29.51
N THR A 199 12.25 -15.41 30.48
CA THR A 199 12.30 -15.76 31.89
C THR A 199 10.91 -15.97 32.51
N VAL A 200 9.88 -15.29 32.00
CA VAL A 200 8.54 -15.29 32.58
C VAL A 200 7.53 -16.15 31.81
N MET A 201 7.77 -16.41 30.53
CA MET A 201 6.91 -17.28 29.74
C MET A 201 7.18 -18.77 30.05
N PRO A 202 6.15 -19.62 30.12
CA PRO A 202 6.33 -21.06 30.37
C PRO A 202 6.99 -21.76 29.17
N LYS A 203 7.81 -22.76 29.48
CA LYS A 203 8.32 -23.69 28.46
C LYS A 203 7.18 -24.39 27.75
N ARG A 204 7.31 -24.61 26.45
CA ARG A 204 6.30 -25.27 25.63
C ARG A 204 6.51 -26.78 25.62
N LYS A 205 5.46 -27.52 25.89
CA LYS A 205 5.46 -28.97 25.72
C LYS A 205 5.60 -29.33 24.24
N VAL A 206 6.59 -30.16 23.94
CA VAL A 206 6.70 -30.79 22.61
C VAL A 206 5.97 -32.14 22.71
N THR A 207 4.85 -32.24 22.02
CA THR A 207 4.05 -33.42 22.00
C THR A 207 4.24 -34.22 20.71
N ALA A 208 4.04 -35.52 20.77
CA ALA A 208 3.94 -36.40 19.62
C ALA A 208 2.74 -37.32 19.75
N ILE A 209 2.08 -37.50 18.62
CA ILE A 209 0.99 -38.45 18.52
C ILE A 209 1.58 -39.85 18.30
N LYS A 210 1.23 -40.78 19.16
CA LYS A 210 1.52 -42.21 19.05
C LYS A 210 0.25 -42.95 18.67
N ARG A 211 0.38 -43.87 17.73
CA ARG A 211 -0.70 -44.73 17.26
C ARG A 211 -0.34 -46.18 17.55
N LYS A 212 -1.37 -47.02 17.73
CA LYS A 212 -1.20 -48.45 17.90
C LYS A 212 -0.36 -49.06 16.78
N PRO A 213 0.73 -49.79 17.08
CA PRO A 213 1.51 -50.47 16.07
C PRO A 213 0.67 -51.52 15.30
N LYS A 214 0.95 -51.67 14.02
CA LYS A 214 0.27 -52.66 13.16
C LYS A 214 0.42 -54.10 13.70
N VAL A 215 1.55 -54.37 14.37
CA VAL A 215 1.85 -55.70 14.92
C VAL A 215 2.22 -55.55 16.40
N CYS A 216 1.29 -55.84 17.29
CA CYS A 216 1.51 -55.87 18.75
C CYS A 216 1.91 -57.24 19.25
N PHE A 217 1.63 -58.31 18.55
CA PHE A 217 1.94 -59.69 18.92
C PHE A 217 2.75 -60.37 17.80
N LYS A 218 3.69 -61.20 18.17
CA LYS A 218 4.46 -62.04 17.25
C LYS A 218 3.62 -63.21 16.76
N LYS A 219 4.13 -63.97 15.78
CA LYS A 219 3.45 -65.17 15.24
C LYS A 219 3.25 -66.31 16.25
N ASP A 220 4.09 -66.34 17.29
CA ASP A 220 4.04 -67.29 18.39
C ASP A 220 3.07 -66.86 19.51
N GLY A 221 2.34 -65.75 19.34
CA GLY A 221 1.40 -65.23 20.34
C GLY A 221 2.05 -64.36 21.43
N SER A 222 3.39 -64.27 21.50
CA SER A 222 4.08 -63.39 22.46
C SER A 222 3.97 -61.90 22.03
N VAL A 223 4.05 -60.97 23.00
CA VAL A 223 4.02 -59.53 22.73
C VAL A 223 5.29 -59.11 21.99
N SER A 224 5.13 -58.38 20.94
CA SER A 224 6.27 -57.80 20.21
C SER A 224 6.86 -56.60 20.97
N SER A 225 8.12 -56.26 20.72
CA SER A 225 8.76 -55.08 21.34
C SER A 225 7.99 -53.76 21.07
N ASN A 226 7.33 -53.63 19.92
CA ASN A 226 6.47 -52.47 19.61
C ASN A 226 5.13 -52.59 20.38
N GLY A 227 4.59 -53.76 20.52
CA GLY A 227 3.42 -54.03 21.34
C GLY A 227 3.65 -53.73 22.82
N GLU A 228 4.78 -54.15 23.36
CA GLU A 228 5.18 -53.88 24.74
C GLU A 228 5.29 -52.36 25.00
N ARG A 229 5.99 -51.63 24.12
CA ARG A 229 6.08 -50.16 24.22
C ARG A 229 4.70 -49.48 24.14
N TRP A 230 3.79 -50.00 23.32
CA TRP A 230 2.44 -49.49 23.21
C TRP A 230 1.63 -49.78 24.48
N PHE A 231 1.66 -50.97 25.00
CA PHE A 231 0.94 -51.33 26.21
C PHE A 231 1.47 -50.58 27.44
N ASN A 232 2.77 -50.42 27.56
CA ASN A 232 3.37 -49.62 28.64
C ASN A 232 2.91 -48.16 28.54
N LEU A 233 2.85 -47.60 27.33
CA LEU A 233 2.31 -46.26 27.12
C LEU A 233 0.84 -46.14 27.51
N LEU A 234 0.01 -47.14 27.20
CA LEU A 234 -1.38 -47.15 27.61
C LEU A 234 -1.53 -47.22 29.14
N ASP A 235 -0.71 -48.07 29.79
CA ASP A 235 -0.69 -48.20 31.24
C ASP A 235 -0.26 -46.86 31.91
N GLU A 236 0.77 -46.19 31.40
CA GLU A 236 1.20 -44.86 31.86
C GLU A 236 0.09 -43.81 31.72
N GLN A 237 -0.67 -43.85 30.64
CA GLN A 237 -1.78 -42.93 30.37
C GLN A 237 -3.11 -43.37 31.01
N LYS A 238 -3.12 -44.46 31.75
CA LYS A 238 -4.31 -45.09 32.39
C LYS A 238 -5.41 -45.42 31.38
N LEU A 239 -5.02 -45.82 30.17
CA LEU A 239 -5.92 -46.24 29.10
C LEU A 239 -6.04 -47.75 29.04
N PRO A 240 -7.21 -48.29 28.65
CA PRO A 240 -7.40 -49.73 28.58
C PRO A 240 -6.54 -50.34 27.46
N ARG A 241 -6.04 -51.60 27.68
CA ARG A 241 -5.12 -52.26 26.71
C ARG A 241 -5.72 -52.52 25.33
N HIS A 242 -7.02 -52.50 25.19
CA HIS A 242 -7.70 -52.60 23.89
C HIS A 242 -7.84 -51.24 23.15
N TYR A 243 -7.38 -50.12 23.76
CA TYR A 243 -7.44 -48.81 23.14
C TYR A 243 -6.60 -48.76 21.83
N ASP A 244 -7.22 -48.31 20.74
CA ASP A 244 -6.63 -48.23 19.40
C ASP A 244 -6.58 -46.83 18.83
N GLY A 245 -6.99 -45.83 19.61
CA GLY A 245 -6.94 -44.40 19.26
C GLY A 245 -5.54 -43.79 19.31
N GLU A 246 -5.48 -42.50 19.10
CA GLU A 246 -4.24 -41.74 19.20
C GLU A 246 -3.91 -41.35 20.65
N VAL A 247 -2.65 -41.52 21.03
CA VAL A 247 -2.15 -41.11 22.35
C VAL A 247 -1.14 -40.00 22.19
N THR A 248 -1.40 -38.86 22.81
CA THR A 248 -0.48 -37.73 22.82
C THR A 248 0.54 -37.87 23.93
N VAL A 249 1.81 -37.94 23.59
CA VAL A 249 2.93 -38.05 24.55
C VAL A 249 3.79 -36.78 24.54
N VAL A 250 4.26 -36.39 25.71
CA VAL A 250 5.24 -35.27 25.82
C VAL A 250 6.62 -35.84 25.51
N LYS A 251 7.28 -35.34 24.47
CA LYS A 251 8.65 -35.71 24.07
C LYS A 251 9.73 -34.87 24.76
N GLY A 252 9.39 -33.71 25.22
CA GLY A 252 10.32 -32.75 25.81
C GLY A 252 9.69 -31.37 25.97
N TRP A 253 10.52 -30.41 26.24
CA TRP A 253 10.13 -29.02 26.44
C TRP A 253 11.05 -28.12 25.62
N ASN A 254 10.46 -27.21 24.88
CA ASN A 254 11.20 -26.13 24.19
C ASN A 254 11.18 -24.88 25.06
N ASP A 255 12.23 -24.08 24.94
CA ASP A 255 12.25 -22.75 25.53
C ASP A 255 11.15 -21.88 24.91
N PRO A 256 10.61 -20.91 25.66
CA PRO A 256 9.57 -20.03 25.15
C PRO A 256 10.08 -19.17 23.99
N ASN A 257 9.21 -18.89 23.04
CA ASN A 257 9.49 -17.98 21.93
C ASN A 257 8.55 -16.76 21.98
N PRO A 258 9.00 -15.64 22.54
CA PRO A 258 8.21 -14.41 22.61
C PRO A 258 7.80 -13.81 21.25
N ASN A 259 8.48 -14.20 20.17
CA ASN A 259 8.12 -13.78 18.80
C ASN A 259 6.97 -14.61 18.22
N SER A 260 6.60 -15.74 18.86
CA SER A 260 5.47 -16.56 18.44
C SER A 260 4.17 -16.02 19.04
N THR A 261 3.33 -15.44 18.20
CA THR A 261 2.00 -14.93 18.60
C THR A 261 1.14 -16.02 19.26
N GLU A 262 1.29 -17.28 18.83
CA GLU A 262 0.58 -18.43 19.42
C GLU A 262 1.04 -18.69 20.85
N GLN A 263 2.35 -18.77 21.09
CA GLN A 263 2.90 -18.99 22.41
C GLN A 263 2.59 -17.84 23.38
N VAL A 264 2.65 -16.60 22.91
CA VAL A 264 2.24 -15.44 23.69
C VAL A 264 0.77 -15.53 24.09
N LYS A 265 -0.12 -15.93 23.18
CA LYS A 265 -1.54 -16.14 23.51
C LYS A 265 -1.74 -17.28 24.51
N ASP A 266 -1.08 -18.41 24.31
CA ASP A 266 -1.16 -19.55 25.23
C ASP A 266 -0.72 -19.14 26.64
N TRP A 267 0.37 -18.36 26.74
CA TRP A 267 0.81 -17.80 28.01
C TRP A 267 -0.23 -16.87 28.63
N LEU A 268 -0.78 -15.91 27.88
CA LEU A 268 -1.82 -15.00 28.37
C LEU A 268 -3.08 -15.77 28.82
N TYR A 269 -3.50 -16.79 28.08
CA TYR A 269 -4.61 -17.66 28.49
C TYR A 269 -4.31 -18.39 29.80
N SER A 270 -3.06 -18.84 30.01
CA SER A 270 -2.66 -19.47 31.26
C SER A 270 -2.71 -18.53 32.48
N LEU A 271 -2.64 -17.20 32.22
CA LEU A 271 -2.80 -16.14 33.23
C LEU A 271 -4.26 -15.66 33.39
N GLY A 272 -5.22 -16.31 32.70
CA GLY A 272 -6.63 -15.94 32.77
C GLY A 272 -7.08 -14.86 31.78
N TRP A 273 -6.36 -14.68 30.67
CA TRP A 273 -6.76 -13.72 29.65
C TRP A 273 -8.11 -14.04 29.01
N GLU A 274 -9.03 -13.10 29.10
CA GLU A 274 -10.32 -13.13 28.40
C GLU A 274 -10.32 -12.07 27.29
N PRO A 275 -10.09 -12.45 26.01
CA PRO A 275 -9.98 -11.48 24.93
C PRO A 275 -11.31 -10.79 24.65
N CYS A 276 -11.28 -9.45 24.64
CA CYS A 276 -12.41 -8.59 24.24
C CYS A 276 -12.26 -8.01 22.83
N THR A 277 -11.06 -8.03 22.25
CA THR A 277 -10.76 -7.50 20.92
C THR A 277 -10.41 -8.62 19.93
N PHE A 278 -11.01 -8.59 18.74
CA PHE A 278 -10.87 -9.66 17.75
C PHE A 278 -10.66 -9.12 16.35
N LYS A 279 -9.86 -9.84 15.55
CA LYS A 279 -9.80 -9.69 14.10
C LYS A 279 -10.63 -10.80 13.45
N PHE A 280 -11.37 -10.44 12.40
CA PHE A 280 -12.20 -11.38 11.66
C PHE A 280 -11.57 -11.64 10.30
N ASN A 281 -11.01 -12.84 10.15
CA ASN A 281 -10.40 -13.25 8.90
C ASN A 281 -11.41 -14.07 8.09
N LYS A 282 -11.81 -13.54 6.92
CA LYS A 282 -12.72 -14.24 6.00
C LYS A 282 -11.90 -15.17 5.10
N ASN A 283 -12.23 -16.46 5.10
CA ASN A 283 -11.69 -17.42 4.15
C ASN A 283 -12.22 -17.05 2.74
N LYS A 284 -11.33 -16.88 1.79
CA LYS A 284 -11.69 -16.46 0.42
C LYS A 284 -12.49 -17.52 -0.35
N GLU A 285 -12.27 -18.80 -0.06
CA GLU A 285 -12.90 -19.94 -0.76
C GLU A 285 -14.27 -20.28 -0.15
N THR A 286 -14.34 -20.33 1.19
CA THR A 286 -15.55 -20.77 1.89
C THR A 286 -16.46 -19.65 2.37
N GLY A 287 -15.99 -18.40 2.31
CA GLY A 287 -16.68 -17.21 2.83
C GLY A 287 -16.82 -17.18 4.37
N LYS A 288 -16.38 -18.22 5.10
CA LYS A 288 -16.49 -18.31 6.55
C LYS A 288 -15.53 -17.32 7.24
N GLU A 289 -16.05 -16.61 8.24
CA GLU A 289 -15.24 -15.73 9.08
C GLU A 289 -14.65 -16.50 10.28
N LYS A 290 -13.32 -16.39 10.46
CA LYS A 290 -12.62 -16.88 11.64
C LYS A 290 -12.36 -15.72 12.59
N LYS A 291 -12.88 -15.81 13.80
CA LYS A 291 -12.65 -14.85 14.88
C LYS A 291 -11.29 -15.14 15.51
N VAL A 292 -10.35 -14.17 15.45
CA VAL A 292 -8.98 -14.30 15.97
C VAL A 292 -8.77 -13.29 17.08
N PRO A 293 -8.53 -13.72 18.34
CA PRO A 293 -8.30 -12.80 19.45
C PRO A 293 -7.03 -11.99 19.22
N GLN A 294 -7.08 -10.71 19.60
CA GLN A 294 -5.99 -9.77 19.42
C GLN A 294 -5.34 -9.44 20.76
N VAL A 295 -4.02 -9.66 20.85
CA VAL A 295 -3.20 -9.22 21.98
C VAL A 295 -2.95 -7.71 21.90
N ARG A 296 -2.87 -7.20 20.66
CA ARG A 296 -2.59 -5.80 20.35
C ARG A 296 -3.55 -5.26 19.30
N LYS A 297 -3.86 -3.97 19.39
CA LYS A 297 -4.59 -3.20 18.36
C LYS A 297 -3.85 -1.88 18.13
N ASP A 298 -3.58 -1.53 16.89
CA ASP A 298 -2.90 -0.28 16.50
C ASP A 298 -1.52 -0.08 17.18
N GLY A 299 -0.82 -1.19 17.44
CA GLY A 299 0.51 -1.19 18.09
C GLY A 299 0.49 -1.23 19.63
N GLU A 300 -0.65 -0.96 20.27
CA GLU A 300 -0.84 -1.00 21.73
C GLU A 300 -1.42 -2.33 22.20
N LEU A 301 -1.17 -2.68 23.46
CA LEU A 301 -1.84 -3.81 24.10
C LEU A 301 -3.34 -3.53 24.20
N THR A 302 -4.17 -4.55 23.97
CA THR A 302 -5.62 -4.42 24.15
C THR A 302 -5.99 -4.28 25.61
N GLU A 303 -7.14 -3.65 25.92
CA GLU A 303 -7.61 -3.44 27.29
C GLU A 303 -7.66 -4.74 28.10
N SER A 304 -8.10 -5.86 27.48
CA SER A 304 -8.12 -7.15 28.14
C SER A 304 -6.74 -7.69 28.50
N VAL A 305 -5.68 -7.28 27.80
CA VAL A 305 -4.30 -7.62 28.16
C VAL A 305 -3.77 -6.65 29.21
N LYS A 306 -4.08 -5.36 29.12
CA LYS A 306 -3.70 -4.36 30.13
C LYS A 306 -4.27 -4.70 31.51
N LEU A 307 -5.49 -5.18 31.59
CA LEU A 307 -6.10 -5.68 32.84
C LEU A 307 -5.34 -6.84 33.50
N LEU A 308 -4.57 -7.61 32.74
CA LEU A 308 -3.72 -8.66 33.31
C LEU A 308 -2.46 -8.10 34.00
N ILE A 309 -2.00 -6.91 33.60
CA ILE A 309 -0.75 -6.31 34.11
C ILE A 309 -0.85 -6.06 35.61
N ASP A 310 -2.01 -5.65 36.11
CA ASP A 310 -2.23 -5.36 37.53
C ASP A 310 -1.95 -6.60 38.42
N ASN A 311 -2.28 -7.78 37.95
CA ASN A 311 -2.06 -9.03 38.66
C ASN A 311 -0.79 -9.78 38.20
N ASN A 312 -0.26 -9.45 37.02
CA ASN A 312 0.89 -10.10 36.38
C ASN A 312 1.78 -9.03 35.71
N PRO A 313 2.60 -8.30 36.49
CA PRO A 313 3.41 -7.18 35.97
C PRO A 313 4.34 -7.56 34.81
N SER A 314 4.77 -8.83 34.72
CA SER A 314 5.59 -9.33 33.61
C SER A 314 4.91 -9.24 32.23
N VAL A 315 3.58 -9.14 32.17
CA VAL A 315 2.84 -8.94 30.93
C VAL A 315 3.13 -7.57 30.29
N ALA A 316 3.51 -6.57 31.10
CA ALA A 316 3.87 -5.23 30.63
C ALA A 316 5.07 -5.24 29.66
N VAL A 317 5.96 -6.24 29.76
CA VAL A 317 7.11 -6.40 28.83
C VAL A 317 6.68 -6.57 27.37
N LEU A 318 5.48 -7.09 27.14
CA LEU A 318 4.90 -7.16 25.79
C LEU A 318 4.66 -5.77 25.18
N GLU A 319 4.56 -4.71 25.99
CA GLU A 319 4.33 -3.37 25.50
C GLU A 319 5.52 -2.88 24.68
N GLY A 320 5.23 -2.28 23.55
CA GLY A 320 6.24 -1.74 22.64
C GLY A 320 6.99 -2.77 21.78
N LEU A 321 7.04 -4.05 22.12
CA LEU A 321 7.84 -5.04 21.38
C LEU A 321 7.49 -5.08 19.88
N THR A 322 6.22 -5.05 19.52
CA THR A 322 5.80 -5.06 18.10
C THR A 322 6.17 -3.75 17.39
N ILE A 323 6.13 -2.63 18.11
CA ILE A 323 6.57 -1.32 17.58
C ILE A 323 8.07 -1.38 17.31
N ILE A 324 8.85 -1.87 18.26
CA ILE A 324 10.30 -2.06 18.10
C ILE A 324 10.60 -2.92 16.88
N GLN A 325 9.97 -4.09 16.77
CA GLN A 325 10.15 -5.00 15.63
C GLN A 325 9.80 -4.34 14.28
N HIS A 326 8.69 -3.61 14.24
CA HIS A 326 8.27 -2.91 13.02
C HIS A 326 9.22 -1.77 12.66
N ARG A 327 9.69 -0.99 13.64
CA ARG A 327 10.65 0.11 13.40
C ARG A 327 12.01 -0.42 12.97
N LEU A 328 12.50 -1.47 13.63
CA LEU A 328 13.73 -2.16 13.25
C LEU A 328 13.66 -2.63 11.78
N ALA A 329 12.54 -3.22 11.37
CA ALA A 329 12.36 -3.65 9.98
C ALA A 329 12.37 -2.47 8.97
N ILE A 330 11.92 -1.27 9.37
CA ILE A 330 11.99 -0.07 8.51
C ILE A 330 13.44 0.39 8.36
N PHE A 331 14.18 0.58 9.47
CA PHE A 331 15.57 1.01 9.42
C PHE A 331 16.47 0.00 8.69
N GLN A 332 16.27 -1.29 8.94
CA GLN A 332 16.97 -2.34 8.20
C GLN A 332 16.62 -2.29 6.70
N GLY A 333 15.36 -2.04 6.36
CA GLY A 333 14.93 -1.86 4.98
C GLY A 333 15.58 -0.66 4.30
N PHE A 334 15.88 0.42 5.03
CA PHE A 334 16.66 1.54 4.50
C PHE A 334 18.08 1.09 4.15
N LEU A 335 18.76 0.40 5.08
CA LEU A 335 20.13 -0.06 4.87
C LEU A 335 20.24 -1.13 3.77
N ASP A 336 19.26 -2.05 3.69
CA ASP A 336 19.24 -3.10 2.65
C ASP A 336 19.00 -2.54 1.24
N CYS A 337 18.30 -1.42 1.12
CA CYS A 337 17.98 -0.77 -0.16
C CYS A 337 18.90 0.42 -0.48
N GLU A 338 19.80 0.77 0.43
CA GLU A 338 20.74 1.88 0.24
C GLU A 338 21.72 1.58 -0.88
N ARG A 339 21.97 2.59 -1.74
CA ARG A 339 23.03 2.60 -2.74
C ARG A 339 23.65 4.00 -2.79
N ASP A 340 24.95 4.08 -2.64
CA ASP A 340 25.74 5.33 -2.69
C ASP A 340 25.20 6.45 -1.79
N GLY A 341 24.63 6.07 -0.65
CA GLY A 341 24.01 6.98 0.31
C GLY A 341 22.59 7.43 -0.06
N TYR A 342 21.90 6.72 -0.96
CA TYR A 342 20.53 7.05 -1.38
C TYR A 342 19.59 5.85 -1.29
N VAL A 343 18.31 6.14 -1.11
CA VAL A 343 17.18 5.20 -1.26
C VAL A 343 16.14 5.78 -2.22
N LYS A 344 15.35 4.93 -2.85
CA LYS A 344 14.39 5.31 -3.89
C LYS A 344 12.94 5.18 -3.44
N ALA A 345 12.09 6.13 -3.84
CA ALA A 345 10.64 6.05 -3.67
C ALA A 345 10.00 5.23 -4.81
N GLU A 346 10.30 3.94 -4.83
CA GLU A 346 9.83 3.04 -5.88
C GLU A 346 8.34 2.68 -5.73
N ILE A 347 7.71 2.40 -6.86
CA ILE A 347 6.32 1.95 -6.93
C ILE A 347 6.22 0.55 -7.54
N ASP A 348 5.22 -0.23 -7.11
CA ASP A 348 4.88 -1.55 -7.65
C ASP A 348 3.47 -1.64 -8.21
N GLY A 349 2.75 -0.53 -8.31
CA GLY A 349 1.41 -0.50 -8.87
C GLY A 349 0.66 0.81 -8.74
N LEU A 350 -0.58 0.76 -9.22
CA LEU A 350 -1.60 1.79 -9.01
C LEU A 350 -2.80 1.19 -8.28
N THR A 351 -3.45 1.99 -7.44
CA THR A 351 -4.77 1.64 -6.90
C THR A 351 -5.84 1.81 -8.00
N ASN A 352 -7.06 1.30 -7.78
CA ASN A 352 -8.19 1.58 -8.68
C ASN A 352 -8.52 3.08 -8.79
N THR A 353 -8.08 3.90 -7.83
CA THR A 353 -8.21 5.36 -7.83
C THR A 353 -7.00 6.08 -8.43
N LEU A 354 -6.05 5.34 -9.01
CA LEU A 354 -4.82 5.80 -9.66
C LEU A 354 -3.78 6.40 -8.71
N ARG A 355 -3.89 6.19 -7.39
CA ARG A 355 -2.82 6.51 -6.44
C ARG A 355 -1.65 5.52 -6.59
N PHE A 356 -0.42 5.97 -6.40
CA PHE A 356 0.75 5.10 -6.37
C PHE A 356 0.66 4.07 -5.22
N LYS A 357 1.08 2.85 -5.50
CA LYS A 357 1.40 1.84 -4.50
C LYS A 357 2.91 1.82 -4.34
N HIS A 358 3.37 2.38 -3.24
CA HIS A 358 4.80 2.37 -2.92
C HIS A 358 5.23 1.02 -2.37
N LYS A 359 6.48 0.64 -2.65
CA LYS A 359 7.14 -0.51 -2.04
C LYS A 359 8.24 -0.06 -1.06
N LYS A 360 8.81 -1.01 -0.34
CA LYS A 360 9.97 -0.73 0.52
C LYS A 360 11.11 -0.07 -0.30
N PRO A 361 11.90 0.82 0.33
CA PRO A 361 11.90 1.14 1.75
C PRO A 361 10.94 2.28 2.14
N LEU A 362 10.43 3.08 1.19
CA LEU A 362 9.66 4.30 1.45
C LEU A 362 8.15 4.07 1.38
N VAL A 363 7.65 3.18 2.25
CA VAL A 363 6.22 2.85 2.32
C VAL A 363 5.72 2.85 3.77
N ASN A 364 4.57 3.49 4.02
CA ASN A 364 3.91 3.52 5.32
C ASN A 364 4.83 3.95 6.48
N LEU A 365 5.64 4.97 6.24
CA LEU A 365 6.50 5.53 7.27
C LEU A 365 5.66 6.14 8.40
N PRO A 366 6.03 5.92 9.68
CA PRO A 366 5.29 6.46 10.81
C PRO A 366 5.32 7.99 10.83
N GLY A 367 4.24 8.62 11.31
CA GLY A 367 4.23 10.05 11.58
C GLY A 367 5.22 10.42 12.69
N VAL A 368 5.65 11.65 12.72
CA VAL A 368 6.64 12.17 13.72
C VAL A 368 6.13 12.10 15.16
N ASP A 369 4.81 12.07 15.35
CA ASP A 369 4.11 11.90 16.63
C ASP A 369 4.11 10.47 17.17
N ARG A 370 4.54 9.50 16.34
CA ARG A 370 4.56 8.07 16.68
C ARG A 370 5.93 7.66 17.22
N PRO A 371 6.01 6.63 18.08
CA PRO A 371 7.29 6.13 18.57
C PRO A 371 8.26 5.83 17.40
N TRP A 372 9.46 6.39 17.49
CA TRP A 372 10.53 6.34 16.48
C TRP A 372 10.17 6.96 15.11
N GLY A 373 9.04 7.68 15.02
CA GLY A 373 8.63 8.30 13.76
C GLY A 373 9.54 9.44 13.35
N LYS A 374 9.99 10.23 14.32
CA LYS A 374 10.93 11.34 14.09
C LYS A 374 12.29 10.81 13.59
N GLU A 375 12.82 9.75 14.18
CA GLU A 375 14.07 9.13 13.79
C GLU A 375 13.96 8.48 12.40
N VAL A 376 12.85 7.74 12.13
CA VAL A 376 12.60 7.12 10.81
C VAL A 376 12.60 8.18 9.71
N ARG A 377 11.81 9.25 9.87
CA ARG A 377 11.77 10.34 8.89
C ARG A 377 13.04 11.16 8.90
N GLY A 378 13.70 11.31 10.04
CA GLY A 378 14.96 11.99 10.20
C GLY A 378 16.14 11.34 9.49
N CYS A 379 16.06 10.04 9.13
CA CYS A 379 17.06 9.39 8.29
C CYS A 379 17.04 9.87 6.83
N LEU A 380 15.91 10.42 6.38
CA LEU A 380 15.75 10.94 5.02
C LEU A 380 16.06 12.43 5.03
N THR A 381 17.12 12.83 4.34
CA THR A 381 17.69 14.18 4.44
C THR A 381 17.95 14.81 3.08
N ALA A 382 18.10 16.11 3.02
CA ALA A 382 18.61 16.79 1.85
C ALA A 382 20.12 16.58 1.71
N PRO A 383 20.66 16.46 0.49
CA PRO A 383 22.10 16.53 0.26
C PRO A 383 22.63 17.95 0.51
N GLU A 384 23.95 18.08 0.62
CA GLU A 384 24.62 19.38 0.81
C GLU A 384 24.23 20.41 -0.25
N GLY A 385 23.94 21.63 0.16
CA GLY A 385 23.47 22.73 -0.70
C GLY A 385 22.00 22.66 -1.09
N TYR A 386 21.24 21.73 -0.50
CA TYR A 386 19.81 21.56 -0.74
C TYR A 386 19.02 21.51 0.57
N ILE A 387 17.72 21.76 0.43
CA ILE A 387 16.72 21.66 1.50
C ILE A 387 15.52 20.85 0.96
N LEU A 388 14.85 20.11 1.81
CA LEU A 388 13.58 19.46 1.45
C LEU A 388 12.43 20.47 1.54
N CYS A 389 11.49 20.36 0.62
CA CYS A 389 10.19 21.01 0.70
C CYS A 389 9.10 19.94 0.70
N GLY A 390 8.33 19.88 1.77
CA GLY A 390 7.05 19.19 1.82
C GLY A 390 5.95 20.13 1.34
N ALA A 391 5.17 19.70 0.36
CA ALA A 391 4.01 20.46 -0.11
C ALA A 391 2.80 19.51 -0.15
N ASP A 392 1.83 19.77 0.73
CA ASP A 392 0.64 18.96 0.95
C ASP A 392 -0.62 19.69 0.49
N MET A 393 -1.55 18.97 -0.15
CA MET A 393 -2.84 19.56 -0.52
C MET A 393 -3.76 19.59 0.70
N THR A 394 -4.13 20.78 1.13
CA THR A 394 -4.92 21.00 2.34
C THR A 394 -6.28 20.31 2.28
N SER A 395 -6.48 19.33 3.18
CA SER A 395 -7.76 18.60 3.33
C SER A 395 -8.34 18.09 2.01
N LEU A 396 -7.52 17.58 1.09
CA LEU A 396 -7.89 17.24 -0.29
C LEU A 396 -9.15 16.37 -0.39
N GLU A 397 -9.26 15.29 0.40
CA GLU A 397 -10.42 14.39 0.34
C GLU A 397 -11.72 15.07 0.82
N ASP A 398 -11.63 15.95 1.83
CA ASP A 398 -12.78 16.72 2.31
C ASP A 398 -13.19 17.80 1.29
N THR A 399 -12.24 18.49 0.67
CA THR A 399 -12.50 19.46 -0.39
C THR A 399 -13.18 18.81 -1.60
N CYS A 400 -12.73 17.61 -2.02
CA CYS A 400 -13.39 16.83 -3.07
C CYS A 400 -14.83 16.42 -2.65
N LYS A 401 -15.01 16.00 -1.39
CA LYS A 401 -16.34 15.69 -0.84
C LYS A 401 -17.26 16.92 -0.92
N ARG A 402 -16.83 18.08 -0.44
CA ARG A 402 -17.59 19.35 -0.50
C ARG A 402 -17.90 19.77 -1.95
N HIS A 403 -16.97 19.56 -2.89
CA HIS A 403 -17.23 19.77 -4.30
C HIS A 403 -18.43 18.98 -4.81
N TYR A 404 -18.52 17.70 -4.47
CA TYR A 404 -19.62 16.83 -4.88
C TYR A 404 -20.94 17.09 -4.15
N MET A 405 -20.89 17.55 -2.90
CA MET A 405 -22.07 17.87 -2.10
C MET A 405 -22.71 19.20 -2.49
N LYS A 406 -21.91 20.21 -2.86
CA LYS A 406 -22.38 21.61 -3.06
C LYS A 406 -23.56 21.77 -4.03
N PRO A 407 -23.67 21.01 -5.14
CA PRO A 407 -24.83 21.10 -6.03
C PRO A 407 -26.15 20.62 -5.39
N PHE A 408 -26.09 19.82 -4.34
CA PHE A 408 -27.25 19.23 -3.66
C PHE A 408 -27.57 19.95 -2.34
N ASP A 409 -26.55 20.34 -1.60
CA ASP A 409 -26.63 20.91 -0.26
C ASP A 409 -25.60 22.04 -0.07
N PRO A 410 -25.86 23.20 -0.73
CA PRO A 410 -24.94 24.33 -0.66
C PRO A 410 -24.84 24.94 0.75
N GLU A 411 -25.93 24.89 1.56
CA GLU A 411 -25.95 25.45 2.90
C GLU A 411 -25.02 24.68 3.84
N TYR A 412 -25.07 23.35 3.82
CA TYR A 412 -24.19 22.55 4.65
C TYR A 412 -22.71 22.67 4.21
N VAL A 413 -22.45 22.77 2.91
CA VAL A 413 -21.08 23.00 2.42
C VAL A 413 -20.55 24.36 2.86
N GLU A 414 -21.40 25.39 2.95
CA GLU A 414 -21.00 26.69 3.50
C GLU A 414 -20.68 26.60 4.99
N GLU A 415 -21.51 25.87 5.79
CA GLU A 415 -21.21 25.58 7.19
C GLU A 415 -19.85 24.86 7.35
N MET A 416 -19.60 23.82 6.51
CA MET A 416 -18.33 23.06 6.51
C MET A 416 -17.10 23.92 6.15
N SER A 417 -17.31 25.04 5.49
CA SER A 417 -16.26 25.95 5.04
C SER A 417 -15.90 27.02 6.08
N GLN A 418 -16.68 27.12 7.17
CA GLN A 418 -16.44 28.11 8.23
C GLN A 418 -15.20 27.74 9.06
N ALA A 419 -14.48 28.76 9.48
CA ALA A 419 -13.32 28.58 10.37
C ALA A 419 -13.76 27.91 11.69
N GLY A 420 -13.03 26.87 12.10
CA GLY A 420 -13.32 26.12 13.33
C GLY A 420 -14.42 25.06 13.20
N PHE A 421 -14.99 24.84 12.00
CA PHE A 421 -15.92 23.73 11.79
C PHE A 421 -15.23 22.38 11.98
N ASP A 422 -15.85 21.53 12.80
CA ASP A 422 -15.37 20.14 13.03
C ASP A 422 -16.45 19.14 12.62
N PRO A 423 -16.25 18.38 11.53
CA PRO A 423 -17.27 17.46 11.01
C PRO A 423 -17.59 16.30 11.97
N HIS A 424 -16.70 16.03 12.93
CA HIS A 424 -16.90 14.95 13.90
C HIS A 424 -17.77 15.42 15.07
N LEU A 425 -17.56 16.63 15.54
CA LEU A 425 -18.40 17.25 16.56
C LEU A 425 -19.77 17.66 15.98
N ASP A 426 -19.82 18.12 14.73
CA ASP A 426 -21.08 18.39 14.03
C ASP A 426 -21.95 17.13 13.93
N LEU A 427 -21.34 15.98 13.57
CA LEU A 427 -22.06 14.70 13.57
C LEU A 427 -22.55 14.31 14.98
N ALA A 428 -21.73 14.55 16.02
CA ALA A 428 -22.13 14.28 17.40
C ALA A 428 -23.32 15.14 17.83
N LYS A 429 -23.34 16.42 17.44
CA LYS A 429 -24.46 17.35 17.65
C LYS A 429 -25.71 16.87 16.89
N HIS A 430 -25.57 16.51 15.62
CA HIS A 430 -26.69 16.03 14.82
C HIS A 430 -27.27 14.71 15.34
N ALA A 431 -26.45 13.83 15.91
CA ALA A 431 -26.88 12.62 16.59
C ALA A 431 -27.45 12.86 18.00
N GLY A 432 -27.53 14.10 18.47
CA GLY A 432 -28.07 14.48 19.78
C GLY A 432 -27.19 14.13 20.98
N ALA A 433 -25.92 13.86 20.77
CA ALA A 433 -24.98 13.52 21.84
C ALA A 433 -24.41 14.76 22.56
N ILE A 434 -24.32 15.91 21.87
CA ILE A 434 -23.83 17.19 22.39
C ILE A 434 -24.63 18.35 21.78
N THR A 435 -24.47 19.53 22.36
CA THR A 435 -25.11 20.78 21.88
C THR A 435 -24.06 21.66 21.15
N GLN A 436 -24.52 22.78 20.54
CA GLN A 436 -23.61 23.75 19.96
C GLN A 436 -22.76 24.43 21.06
N ASP A 437 -23.37 24.73 22.22
CA ASP A 437 -22.65 25.31 23.37
C ASP A 437 -21.51 24.40 23.85
N ASP A 438 -21.68 23.08 23.75
CA ASP A 438 -20.64 22.11 24.08
C ASP A 438 -19.44 22.20 23.11
N ILE A 439 -19.74 22.35 21.81
CA ILE A 439 -18.71 22.53 20.76
C ILE A 439 -17.95 23.84 21.00
N ASP A 440 -18.68 24.91 21.27
CA ASP A 440 -18.10 26.23 21.51
C ASP A 440 -17.22 26.22 22.78
N ALA A 441 -17.66 25.54 23.84
CA ALA A 441 -16.89 25.33 25.07
C ALA A 441 -15.64 24.47 24.82
N TYR A 442 -15.73 23.42 23.98
CA TYR A 442 -14.59 22.61 23.58
C TYR A 442 -13.55 23.44 22.80
N ASN A 443 -14.00 24.27 21.86
CA ASN A 443 -13.12 25.15 21.09
C ASN A 443 -12.42 26.21 21.96
N ARG A 444 -13.04 26.63 23.06
CA ARG A 444 -12.40 27.49 24.07
C ARG A 444 -11.51 26.73 25.07
N GLY A 445 -11.42 25.38 24.97
CA GLY A 445 -10.65 24.54 25.88
C GLY A 445 -11.31 24.23 27.22
N GLU A 446 -12.59 24.57 27.40
CA GLU A 446 -13.36 24.41 28.65
C GLU A 446 -13.87 22.98 28.86
N LYS A 447 -13.99 22.18 27.77
CA LYS A 447 -14.49 20.79 27.77
C LYS A 447 -13.53 19.82 27.11
N PRO A 448 -12.31 19.60 27.65
CA PRO A 448 -11.31 18.73 27.05
C PRO A 448 -11.73 17.25 26.99
N GLU A 449 -12.69 16.81 27.81
CA GLU A 449 -13.26 15.46 27.82
C GLU A 449 -13.95 15.10 26.49
N LEU A 450 -14.45 16.09 25.74
CA LEU A 450 -15.04 15.87 24.43
C LEU A 450 -14.04 15.35 23.38
N LYS A 451 -12.74 15.40 23.67
CA LYS A 451 -11.70 14.83 22.80
C LYS A 451 -11.90 13.32 22.57
N ALA A 452 -12.30 12.59 23.60
CA ALA A 452 -12.59 11.15 23.50
C ALA A 452 -13.84 10.88 22.65
N LEU A 453 -14.91 11.66 22.88
CA LEU A 453 -16.14 11.59 22.08
C LEU A 453 -15.84 11.92 20.61
N ARG A 454 -15.13 13.01 20.34
CA ARG A 454 -14.70 13.42 19.00
C ARG A 454 -13.93 12.30 18.28
N LYS A 455 -13.04 11.58 18.98
CA LYS A 455 -12.31 10.44 18.43
C LYS A 455 -13.25 9.33 17.97
N ASN A 456 -14.30 9.01 18.73
CA ASN A 456 -15.27 8.00 18.35
C ASN A 456 -16.08 8.43 17.12
N TYR A 457 -16.55 9.67 17.08
CA TYR A 457 -17.29 10.21 15.92
C TYR A 457 -16.39 10.36 14.68
N LYS A 458 -15.09 10.57 14.85
CA LYS A 458 -14.12 10.50 13.76
C LYS A 458 -14.14 9.12 13.10
N VAL A 459 -14.13 8.04 13.89
CA VAL A 459 -14.23 6.66 13.38
C VAL A 459 -15.53 6.45 12.62
N VAL A 460 -16.66 6.93 13.17
CA VAL A 460 -17.98 6.83 12.49
C VAL A 460 -17.98 7.57 11.17
N ASN A 461 -17.51 8.81 11.13
CA ASN A 461 -17.49 9.66 9.94
C ASN A 461 -16.70 9.01 8.80
N TYR A 462 -15.45 8.58 9.07
CA TYR A 462 -14.64 7.90 8.08
C TYR A 462 -15.25 6.56 7.66
N SER A 463 -15.68 5.73 8.62
CA SER A 463 -16.25 4.42 8.33
C SER A 463 -17.51 4.52 7.47
N ALA A 464 -18.40 5.50 7.75
CA ALA A 464 -19.60 5.73 6.98
C ALA A 464 -19.29 6.19 5.55
N THR A 465 -18.37 7.15 5.40
CA THR A 465 -17.90 7.64 4.09
C THR A 465 -17.39 6.50 3.19
N TYR A 466 -16.73 5.49 3.79
CA TYR A 466 -16.24 4.29 3.08
C TYR A 466 -17.25 3.13 3.04
N GLY A 467 -18.53 3.38 3.31
CA GLY A 467 -19.60 2.38 3.18
C GLY A 467 -19.51 1.21 4.16
N VAL A 468 -18.96 1.43 5.35
CA VAL A 468 -18.92 0.41 6.41
C VAL A 468 -20.31 0.19 6.99
N GLY A 469 -20.75 -1.07 7.07
CA GLY A 469 -22.03 -1.43 7.69
C GLY A 469 -21.95 -1.51 9.21
N SER A 470 -23.13 -1.43 9.87
CA SER A 470 -23.26 -1.45 11.33
C SER A 470 -22.59 -2.64 12.05
N PRO A 471 -22.53 -3.88 11.51
CA PRO A 471 -21.82 -4.95 12.17
C PRO A 471 -20.30 -4.73 12.26
N LYS A 472 -19.71 -4.10 11.23
CA LYS A 472 -18.27 -3.79 11.25
C LYS A 472 -18.00 -2.59 12.15
N LEU A 473 -18.81 -1.53 12.07
CA LEU A 473 -18.68 -0.35 12.94
C LEU A 473 -18.82 -0.73 14.42
N SER A 474 -19.80 -1.58 14.77
CA SER A 474 -19.99 -2.14 16.11
C SER A 474 -18.70 -2.82 16.64
N ARG A 475 -18.06 -3.63 15.79
CA ARG A 475 -16.80 -4.32 16.13
C ARG A 475 -15.60 -3.36 16.34
N GLU A 476 -15.55 -2.29 15.56
CA GLU A 476 -14.46 -1.31 15.63
C GLU A 476 -14.57 -0.37 16.83
N THR A 477 -15.79 -0.02 17.21
CA THR A 477 -16.08 0.95 18.26
C THR A 477 -16.45 0.34 19.61
N GLY A 478 -16.77 -0.97 19.64
CA GLY A 478 -17.29 -1.65 20.85
C GLY A 478 -18.75 -1.35 21.16
N MET A 479 -19.44 -0.57 20.34
CA MET A 479 -20.87 -0.25 20.49
C MET A 479 -21.76 -1.45 20.12
N SER A 480 -23.00 -1.49 20.59
CA SER A 480 -23.98 -2.44 20.07
C SER A 480 -24.29 -2.18 18.59
N ILE A 481 -24.72 -3.21 17.85
CA ILE A 481 -25.09 -3.07 16.44
C ILE A 481 -26.21 -2.03 16.27
N LYS A 482 -27.16 -1.96 17.23
CA LYS A 482 -28.25 -0.98 17.22
C LYS A 482 -27.73 0.46 17.35
N GLN A 483 -26.78 0.71 18.24
CA GLN A 483 -26.14 2.02 18.38
C GLN A 483 -25.31 2.39 17.13
N ALA A 484 -24.53 1.44 16.60
CA ALA A 484 -23.77 1.65 15.38
C ALA A 484 -24.67 1.96 14.18
N GLN A 485 -25.85 1.30 14.07
CA GLN A 485 -26.84 1.60 13.04
C GLN A 485 -27.42 3.01 13.20
N ALA A 486 -27.81 3.39 14.41
CA ALA A 486 -28.35 4.72 14.67
C ALA A 486 -27.35 5.85 14.32
N LEU A 487 -26.06 5.63 14.59
CA LEU A 487 -25.03 6.60 14.21
C LEU A 487 -24.80 6.66 12.69
N LEU A 488 -24.86 5.53 11.99
CA LEU A 488 -24.82 5.52 10.52
C LEU A 488 -26.04 6.23 9.93
N ASP A 489 -27.23 6.02 10.50
CA ASP A 489 -28.45 6.70 10.06
C ASP A 489 -28.36 8.22 10.27
N ALA A 490 -27.84 8.68 11.41
CA ALA A 490 -27.57 10.09 11.68
C ALA A 490 -26.54 10.67 10.70
N TYR A 491 -25.47 9.91 10.41
CA TYR A 491 -24.49 10.32 9.40
C TYR A 491 -25.14 10.51 8.03
N TRP A 492 -25.94 9.54 7.55
CA TRP A 492 -26.56 9.61 6.24
C TRP A 492 -27.69 10.65 6.16
N GLN A 493 -28.34 10.97 7.27
CA GLN A 493 -29.26 12.11 7.34
C GLN A 493 -28.51 13.44 7.18
N ARG A 494 -27.39 13.62 7.89
CA ARG A 494 -26.59 14.85 7.81
C ARG A 494 -25.85 14.99 6.47
N ASN A 495 -25.37 13.87 5.91
CA ASN A 495 -24.64 13.81 4.64
C ASN A 495 -25.51 13.25 3.49
N TRP A 496 -26.81 13.55 3.48
CA TRP A 496 -27.74 13.04 2.47
C TRP A 496 -27.33 13.40 1.04
N SER A 497 -26.67 14.54 0.85
CA SER A 497 -26.16 15.02 -0.43
C SER A 497 -25.07 14.11 -1.02
N VAL A 498 -24.29 13.42 -0.19
CA VAL A 498 -23.34 12.38 -0.64
C VAL A 498 -24.10 11.23 -1.29
N LYS A 499 -25.22 10.79 -0.69
CA LYS A 499 -26.05 9.73 -1.26
C LYS A 499 -26.72 10.19 -2.55
N ALA A 500 -27.28 11.41 -2.57
CA ALA A 500 -27.87 11.99 -3.78
C ALA A 500 -26.84 12.06 -4.94
N PHE A 501 -25.60 12.42 -4.64
CA PHE A 501 -24.52 12.40 -5.62
C PHE A 501 -24.26 10.97 -6.15
N VAL A 502 -24.18 9.98 -5.26
CA VAL A 502 -23.94 8.58 -5.64
C VAL A 502 -25.07 8.05 -6.53
N ASP A 503 -26.33 8.30 -6.15
CA ASP A 503 -27.51 7.84 -6.88
C ASP A 503 -27.60 8.46 -8.30
N ALA A 504 -26.97 9.62 -8.51
CA ALA A 504 -26.86 10.26 -9.82
C ALA A 504 -25.78 9.65 -10.73
N GLN A 505 -24.88 8.79 -10.20
CA GLN A 505 -23.80 8.22 -10.98
C GLN A 505 -24.26 7.01 -11.79
N LYS A 506 -23.67 6.84 -12.98
CA LYS A 506 -23.94 5.68 -13.84
C LYS A 506 -22.81 4.66 -13.73
N ILE A 507 -23.16 3.47 -13.24
CA ILE A 507 -22.27 2.32 -13.24
C ILE A 507 -22.45 1.57 -14.57
N ARG A 508 -21.36 1.15 -15.17
CA ARG A 508 -21.34 0.28 -16.34
C ARG A 508 -20.76 -1.07 -15.95
N THR A 509 -21.42 -2.14 -16.34
CA THR A 509 -20.87 -3.50 -16.24
C THR A 509 -20.34 -3.92 -17.60
N ILE A 510 -19.05 -4.26 -17.67
CA ILE A 510 -18.33 -4.68 -18.89
C ILE A 510 -17.58 -5.95 -18.53
N ASN A 511 -17.88 -7.07 -19.20
CA ASN A 511 -17.28 -8.38 -18.91
C ASN A 511 -17.31 -8.74 -17.41
N GLU A 512 -18.48 -8.59 -16.78
CA GLU A 512 -18.72 -8.84 -15.35
C GLU A 512 -17.98 -7.88 -14.37
N GLU A 513 -17.22 -6.93 -14.87
CA GLU A 513 -16.55 -5.90 -14.09
C GLU A 513 -17.35 -4.60 -14.08
N MET A 514 -17.49 -4.00 -12.89
CA MET A 514 -18.18 -2.71 -12.73
C MET A 514 -17.18 -1.55 -12.89
N TRP A 515 -17.64 -0.51 -13.59
CA TRP A 515 -16.88 0.71 -13.88
C TRP A 515 -17.72 1.94 -13.61
N VAL A 516 -17.11 2.96 -13.02
CA VAL A 516 -17.71 4.29 -12.83
C VAL A 516 -16.82 5.36 -13.44
N GLN A 517 -17.43 6.34 -14.12
CA GLN A 517 -16.69 7.46 -14.69
C GLN A 517 -16.58 8.59 -13.68
N ASN A 518 -15.36 9.06 -13.41
CA ASN A 518 -15.13 10.20 -12.56
C ASN A 518 -15.63 11.49 -13.25
N PRO A 519 -16.51 12.29 -12.61
CA PRO A 519 -17.08 13.48 -13.23
C PRO A 519 -16.08 14.59 -13.52
N VAL A 520 -14.95 14.66 -12.81
CA VAL A 520 -13.92 15.69 -12.96
C VAL A 520 -12.91 15.28 -14.04
N SER A 521 -12.26 14.15 -13.88
CA SER A 521 -11.21 13.68 -14.79
C SER A 521 -11.75 13.11 -16.10
N LYS A 522 -13.00 12.62 -16.12
CA LYS A 522 -13.63 11.80 -17.16
C LYS A 522 -12.98 10.41 -17.31
N PHE A 523 -12.13 10.00 -16.39
CA PHE A 523 -11.52 8.68 -16.39
C PHE A 523 -12.45 7.63 -15.78
N TRP A 524 -12.33 6.41 -16.27
CA TRP A 524 -13.10 5.28 -15.77
C TRP A 524 -12.31 4.51 -14.72
N HIS A 525 -12.98 4.17 -13.62
CA HIS A 525 -12.40 3.46 -12.47
C HIS A 525 -13.16 2.17 -12.23
N SER A 526 -12.44 1.08 -11.98
CA SER A 526 -13.04 -0.19 -11.61
C SER A 526 -13.65 -0.13 -10.21
N LEU A 527 -14.79 -0.80 -10.04
CA LEU A 527 -15.47 -0.93 -8.75
C LEU A 527 -15.51 -2.40 -8.33
N ARG A 528 -15.22 -2.64 -7.05
CA ARG A 528 -15.40 -3.97 -6.46
C ARG A 528 -16.85 -4.19 -6.02
N TYR A 529 -17.47 -3.16 -5.45
CA TYR A 529 -18.84 -3.14 -4.98
C TYR A 529 -19.50 -1.79 -5.29
N GLU A 530 -20.81 -1.77 -5.52
CA GLU A 530 -21.55 -0.53 -5.76
C GLU A 530 -21.43 0.49 -4.61
N LYS A 531 -21.36 0.00 -3.37
CA LYS A 531 -21.18 0.86 -2.20
C LYS A 531 -19.85 1.64 -2.20
N ASP A 532 -18.88 1.25 -3.03
CA ASP A 532 -17.57 1.89 -3.11
C ASP A 532 -17.55 3.08 -4.10
N VAL A 533 -18.69 3.42 -4.73
CA VAL A 533 -18.79 4.52 -5.72
C VAL A 533 -18.27 5.82 -5.16
N PHE A 534 -18.79 6.27 -4.01
CA PHE A 534 -18.37 7.55 -3.45
C PHE A 534 -16.88 7.58 -3.12
N SER A 535 -16.38 6.58 -2.40
CA SER A 535 -14.96 6.51 -2.02
C SER A 535 -14.05 6.45 -3.24
N THR A 536 -14.44 5.72 -4.29
CA THR A 536 -13.70 5.63 -5.54
C THR A 536 -13.65 6.99 -6.25
N LEU A 537 -14.79 7.66 -6.39
CA LEU A 537 -14.86 8.96 -7.05
C LEU A 537 -14.14 10.05 -6.24
N ASN A 538 -14.32 10.09 -4.93
CA ASN A 538 -13.68 11.07 -4.07
C ASN A 538 -12.14 10.93 -4.11
N GLN A 539 -11.62 9.73 -3.90
CA GLN A 539 -10.19 9.47 -3.93
C GLN A 539 -9.57 9.66 -5.32
N SER A 540 -10.27 9.24 -6.38
CA SER A 540 -9.75 9.42 -7.74
C SER A 540 -9.76 10.87 -8.18
N THR A 541 -10.72 11.68 -7.69
CA THR A 541 -10.70 13.13 -7.90
C THR A 541 -9.51 13.76 -7.19
N GLY A 542 -9.27 13.40 -5.92
CA GLY A 542 -8.09 13.86 -5.20
C GLY A 542 -6.80 13.49 -5.93
N ALA A 543 -6.64 12.23 -6.34
CA ALA A 543 -5.47 11.80 -7.10
C ALA A 543 -5.28 12.58 -8.41
N TYR A 544 -6.38 12.82 -9.15
CA TYR A 544 -6.33 13.59 -10.39
C TYR A 544 -5.98 15.07 -10.14
N CYS A 545 -6.56 15.69 -9.11
CA CYS A 545 -6.24 17.07 -8.73
C CYS A 545 -4.76 17.22 -8.35
N PHE A 546 -4.26 16.31 -7.53
CA PHE A 546 -2.86 16.27 -7.15
C PHE A 546 -1.93 16.12 -8.38
N ASP A 547 -2.19 15.15 -9.25
CA ASP A 547 -1.38 14.91 -10.44
C ASP A 547 -1.43 16.10 -11.43
N LYS A 548 -2.57 16.77 -11.54
CA LYS A 548 -2.71 17.99 -12.36
C LYS A 548 -1.92 19.15 -11.76
N TRP A 549 -1.95 19.31 -10.44
CA TRP A 549 -1.12 20.29 -9.75
C TRP A 549 0.37 20.01 -9.99
N VAL A 550 0.82 18.77 -9.85
CA VAL A 550 2.18 18.34 -10.18
C VAL A 550 2.51 18.64 -11.64
N ALA A 551 1.56 18.42 -12.58
CA ALA A 551 1.77 18.72 -14.00
C ALA A 551 1.94 20.23 -14.27
N TYR A 552 1.24 21.11 -13.53
CA TYR A 552 1.46 22.55 -13.59
C TYR A 552 2.80 22.93 -12.97
N TYR A 553 3.11 22.44 -11.78
CA TYR A 553 4.37 22.69 -11.09
C TYR A 553 5.58 22.29 -11.96
N ARG A 554 5.54 21.10 -12.60
CA ARG A 554 6.62 20.61 -13.48
C ARG A 554 6.87 21.45 -14.73
N LYS A 555 6.00 22.40 -15.08
CA LYS A 555 6.29 23.39 -16.14
C LYS A 555 7.32 24.45 -15.70
N ARG A 556 7.55 24.58 -14.40
CA ARG A 556 8.51 25.54 -13.83
C ARG A 556 9.68 24.87 -13.13
N ARG A 557 9.46 23.71 -12.49
CA ARG A 557 10.43 22.96 -11.69
C ARG A 557 10.23 21.47 -11.88
N SER A 558 11.31 20.66 -11.77
CA SER A 558 11.26 19.19 -11.96
C SER A 558 12.10 18.43 -10.94
N ASN A 559 11.99 18.79 -9.67
CA ASN A 559 12.81 18.31 -8.57
C ASN A 559 12.02 17.51 -7.51
N ILE A 560 10.91 16.88 -7.91
CA ILE A 560 10.10 16.02 -7.04
C ILE A 560 10.82 14.70 -6.85
N ILE A 561 11.09 14.32 -5.59
CA ILE A 561 11.74 13.06 -5.20
C ILE A 561 10.77 12.06 -4.58
N GLY A 562 9.54 12.47 -4.29
CA GLY A 562 8.48 11.59 -3.76
C GLY A 562 7.10 12.20 -3.90
N GLN A 563 6.09 11.33 -4.06
CA GLN A 563 4.67 11.68 -4.12
C GLN A 563 3.90 10.69 -3.26
N PHE A 564 3.40 11.12 -2.10
CA PHE A 564 2.72 10.28 -1.13
C PHE A 564 1.29 10.78 -0.92
N HIS A 565 0.32 10.12 -1.54
CA HIS A 565 -1.11 10.45 -1.49
C HIS A 565 -1.42 11.86 -2.03
N ASP A 566 -1.34 12.87 -1.22
CA ASP A 566 -1.65 14.29 -1.43
C ASP A 566 -0.43 15.21 -1.14
N GLU A 567 0.70 14.61 -0.81
CA GLU A 567 1.97 15.29 -0.52
C GLU A 567 2.98 15.07 -1.64
N SER A 568 3.68 16.12 -2.03
CA SER A 568 4.91 16.05 -2.83
C SER A 568 6.12 16.47 -1.99
N ILE A 569 7.20 15.69 -2.11
CA ILE A 569 8.48 16.07 -1.51
C ILE A 569 9.44 16.46 -2.63
N ASN A 570 10.00 17.65 -2.46
CA ASN A 570 10.82 18.31 -3.47
C ASN A 570 12.21 18.60 -2.92
N LEU A 571 13.21 18.47 -3.78
CA LEU A 571 14.59 18.84 -3.47
C LEU A 571 14.84 20.26 -4.00
N VAL A 572 15.11 21.23 -3.12
CA VAL A 572 15.22 22.65 -3.43
C VAL A 572 16.63 23.12 -3.11
N ARG A 573 17.26 23.90 -3.97
CA ARG A 573 18.55 24.51 -3.63
C ARG A 573 18.37 25.51 -2.51
N GLU A 574 19.32 25.55 -1.59
CA GLU A 574 19.33 26.56 -0.53
C GLU A 574 19.35 27.98 -1.14
N GLY A 575 18.47 28.83 -0.63
CA GLY A 575 18.26 30.18 -1.14
C GLY A 575 17.17 30.33 -2.19
N GLU A 576 16.66 29.23 -2.79
CA GLU A 576 15.60 29.25 -3.81
C GLU A 576 14.19 28.99 -3.24
N GLN A 577 14.01 28.99 -1.91
CA GLN A 577 12.73 28.64 -1.28
C GLN A 577 11.56 29.54 -1.71
N ASN A 578 11.80 30.85 -1.86
CA ASN A 578 10.75 31.80 -2.26
C ASN A 578 10.29 31.54 -3.69
N GLU A 579 11.24 31.41 -4.62
CA GLU A 579 10.92 31.11 -6.03
C GLU A 579 10.23 29.73 -6.18
N HIS A 580 10.60 28.79 -5.32
CA HIS A 580 9.99 27.47 -5.29
C HIS A 580 8.54 27.55 -4.77
N SER A 581 8.30 28.29 -3.67
CA SER A 581 6.96 28.55 -3.15
C SER A 581 6.08 29.25 -4.17
N ASP A 582 6.63 30.24 -4.89
CA ASP A 582 5.91 30.93 -5.97
C ASP A 582 5.50 29.97 -7.11
N ALA A 583 6.36 29.01 -7.44
CA ALA A 583 6.03 27.99 -8.44
C ALA A 583 4.90 27.05 -8.00
N LEU A 584 4.90 26.64 -6.72
CA LEU A 584 3.87 25.79 -6.11
C LEU A 584 2.52 26.53 -6.02
N ASN A 585 2.54 27.80 -5.55
CA ASN A 585 1.36 28.66 -5.47
C ASN A 585 0.77 28.94 -6.85
N TRP A 586 1.61 29.27 -7.83
CA TRP A 586 1.17 29.43 -9.20
C TRP A 586 0.50 28.16 -9.75
N ALA A 587 1.04 26.99 -9.42
CA ALA A 587 0.50 25.71 -9.88
C ALA A 587 -0.89 25.43 -9.30
N ILE A 588 -1.15 25.78 -8.02
CA ILE A 588 -2.47 25.58 -7.39
C ILE A 588 -3.48 26.60 -7.93
N GLU A 589 -3.09 27.84 -8.17
CA GLU A 589 -3.95 28.84 -8.83
C GLU A 589 -4.37 28.35 -10.22
N LYS A 590 -3.41 27.87 -11.03
CA LYS A 590 -3.69 27.31 -12.36
C LYS A 590 -4.58 26.08 -12.32
N LEU A 591 -4.43 25.24 -11.31
CA LEU A 591 -5.31 24.09 -11.09
C LEU A 591 -6.75 24.53 -10.83
N ASN A 592 -6.96 25.49 -9.93
CA ASN A 592 -8.28 26.03 -9.60
C ASN A 592 -8.94 26.72 -10.81
N GLU A 593 -8.16 27.50 -11.59
CA GLU A 593 -8.64 28.13 -12.83
C GLU A 593 -9.06 27.07 -13.89
N ASP A 594 -8.35 25.95 -14.00
CA ASP A 594 -8.59 24.90 -14.99
C ASP A 594 -9.77 24.01 -14.62
N LEU A 595 -9.77 23.49 -13.38
CA LEU A 595 -10.78 22.53 -12.94
C LEU A 595 -12.10 23.17 -12.54
N LYS A 596 -12.08 24.39 -12.01
CA LYS A 596 -13.26 25.14 -11.53
C LYS A 596 -14.15 24.30 -10.63
N LEU A 597 -13.54 23.65 -9.65
CA LEU A 597 -14.29 22.91 -8.65
C LEU A 597 -15.21 23.84 -7.87
N ASN A 598 -16.26 23.31 -7.28
CA ASN A 598 -17.20 24.10 -6.45
C ASN A 598 -16.56 24.63 -5.15
N VAL A 599 -15.39 24.13 -4.78
CA VAL A 599 -14.57 24.54 -3.63
C VAL A 599 -13.11 24.58 -4.09
N ASP A 600 -12.42 25.66 -3.82
CA ASP A 600 -11.02 25.82 -4.22
C ASP A 600 -10.10 24.91 -3.40
N LEU A 601 -9.07 24.41 -4.07
CA LEU A 601 -8.00 23.62 -3.48
C LEU A 601 -6.91 24.55 -2.92
N GLY A 602 -6.31 24.19 -1.80
CA GLY A 602 -5.19 24.86 -1.18
C GLY A 602 -4.00 23.94 -0.99
N ILE A 603 -2.85 24.52 -0.68
CA ILE A 603 -1.63 23.79 -0.34
C ILE A 603 -1.00 24.34 0.94
N ASP A 604 -0.32 23.49 1.68
CA ASP A 604 0.59 23.84 2.77
C ASP A 604 2.03 23.55 2.35
N ILE A 605 2.96 24.46 2.65
CA ILE A 605 4.35 24.38 2.20
C ILE A 605 5.27 24.48 3.43
N GLN A 606 6.12 23.49 3.60
CA GLN A 606 7.08 23.44 4.69
C GLN A 606 8.47 23.16 4.16
N TYR A 607 9.50 23.73 4.81
CA TYR A 607 10.90 23.52 4.46
C TYR A 607 11.69 22.98 5.63
N GLY A 608 12.61 22.05 5.38
CA GLY A 608 13.47 21.48 6.42
C GLY A 608 14.63 20.70 5.84
N GLN A 609 15.65 20.41 6.64
CA GLN A 609 16.80 19.61 6.23
C GLN A 609 16.47 18.11 6.19
N ARG A 610 15.50 17.69 6.96
CA ARG A 610 15.10 16.28 7.13
C ARG A 610 13.61 16.13 6.85
N TYR A 611 13.20 14.95 6.42
CA TYR A 611 11.78 14.66 6.18
C TYR A 611 10.94 14.78 7.47
N SER A 612 11.55 14.63 8.64
CA SER A 612 10.90 14.91 9.93
C SER A 612 10.53 16.36 10.15
N ASP A 613 11.14 17.29 9.42
CA ASP A 613 10.98 18.74 9.62
C ASP A 613 9.88 19.33 8.74
N VAL A 614 9.45 18.58 7.72
CA VAL A 614 8.45 19.01 6.71
C VAL A 614 7.11 18.29 6.89
N HIS A 615 6.84 17.83 8.12
CA HIS A 615 5.62 17.08 8.44
C HIS A 615 5.05 17.50 9.78
#